data_ed7d0eabe1f3259411b28f741c74b84d
#
_entry.id   ed7d0eabe1f3259411b28f741c74b84d
#
_cell.length_a   1.000
_cell.length_b   1.000
_cell.length_c   1.000
_cell.angle_alpha   90.00
_cell.angle_beta   90.00
_cell.angle_gamma   90.00
#
_symmetry.space_group_name_H-M   'P 1'
#
loop_
_entity.id
_entity.type
_entity.pdbx_description
1 polymer ?
#
loop_
_entity_poly.entity_id
_entity_poly.type
_entity_poly.pdbx_seq_one_letter_code
_entity_poly.pdbx_strand_id
1 'polypeptide(L)'
;VEVTYNKNLITLEELMIHYFESHDPTQLNRQGNDIGTQYRSIVLYTNNSQKNLIVELISEYQDLMSQEGYGPITTSVKPLKGFYKAENYHQDYIKKNPNGYCPDHSTGVRFARESSETQNDNSTLKVGKRIVVIEPDGFCPYCEKFRTDVSNQYAGNITLSYRTASNLQGLEIKTPT
;
A
#
# COMPACT_ATOMS: atom_id res chain seq x y z
N VAL A 1 -0.56 -10.12 -7.29
CA VAL A 1 0.68 -9.57 -6.74
C VAL A 1 1.13 -10.46 -5.59
N GLU A 2 2.44 -10.73 -5.48
CA GLU A 2 3.10 -11.35 -4.33
C GLU A 2 3.91 -10.27 -3.62
N VAL A 3 3.74 -10.16 -2.30
CA VAL A 3 4.41 -9.15 -1.49
C VAL A 3 5.34 -9.82 -0.49
N THR A 4 6.63 -9.56 -0.61
CA THR A 4 7.63 -9.91 0.41
C THR A 4 7.97 -8.66 1.22
N TYR A 5 7.82 -8.71 2.53
CA TYR A 5 7.99 -7.56 3.39
C TYR A 5 8.79 -7.86 4.66
N ASN A 6 9.43 -6.82 5.21
CA ASN A 6 10.13 -6.90 6.48
C ASN A 6 9.18 -6.55 7.63
N LYS A 7 8.86 -7.54 8.46
CA LYS A 7 7.93 -7.41 9.59
C LYS A 7 8.37 -6.38 10.66
N ASN A 8 9.64 -5.98 10.66
CA ASN A 8 10.12 -4.93 11.56
C ASN A 8 9.88 -3.51 11.03
N LEU A 9 9.45 -3.39 9.76
CA LEU A 9 9.22 -2.11 9.09
C LEU A 9 7.73 -1.87 8.80
N ILE A 10 6.99 -2.93 8.49
CA ILE A 10 5.57 -2.87 8.18
C ILE A 10 4.92 -4.18 8.64
N THR A 11 3.75 -4.08 9.23
CA THR A 11 2.95 -5.21 9.66
C THR A 11 2.09 -5.77 8.53
N LEU A 12 1.57 -6.98 8.69
CA LEU A 12 0.58 -7.52 7.76
C LEU A 12 -0.71 -6.70 7.81
N GLU A 13 -1.08 -6.21 8.99
CA GLU A 13 -2.26 -5.36 9.17
C GLU A 13 -2.16 -4.09 8.33
N GLU A 14 -1.08 -3.35 8.42
CA GLU A 14 -0.85 -2.14 7.62
C GLU A 14 -0.88 -2.42 6.11
N LEU A 15 -0.29 -3.54 5.67
CA LEU A 15 -0.36 -3.96 4.26
C LEU A 15 -1.80 -4.25 3.82
N MET A 16 -2.59 -4.89 4.66
CA MET A 16 -3.98 -5.22 4.34
C MET A 16 -4.89 -4.00 4.39
N ILE A 17 -4.67 -3.07 5.30
CA ILE A 17 -5.34 -1.77 5.32
C ILE A 17 -5.10 -1.06 3.99
N HIS A 18 -3.84 -0.95 3.58
CA HIS A 18 -3.49 -0.34 2.29
C HIS A 18 -4.15 -1.05 1.10
N TYR A 19 -4.22 -2.39 1.13
CA TYR A 19 -4.90 -3.18 0.10
C TYR A 19 -6.38 -2.83 0.00
N PHE A 20 -7.13 -2.81 1.11
CA PHE A 20 -8.56 -2.50 1.10
C PHE A 20 -8.84 -1.05 0.70
N GLU A 21 -8.01 -0.12 1.10
CA GLU A 21 -8.15 1.30 0.77
C GLU A 21 -7.76 1.66 -0.65
N SER A 22 -7.03 0.79 -1.36
CA SER A 22 -6.51 1.06 -2.70
C SER A 22 -7.42 0.62 -3.84
N HIS A 23 -8.56 -0.03 -3.55
CA HIS A 23 -9.51 -0.48 -4.56
C HIS A 23 -10.93 -0.51 -4.01
N ASP A 24 -11.91 -0.78 -4.86
CA ASP A 24 -13.30 -1.01 -4.44
C ASP A 24 -13.55 -2.51 -4.20
N PRO A 25 -13.56 -2.98 -2.94
CA PRO A 25 -13.73 -4.40 -2.62
C PRO A 25 -15.18 -4.88 -2.74
N THR A 26 -16.14 -4.01 -3.04
CA THR A 26 -17.55 -4.37 -3.20
C THR A 26 -17.89 -4.85 -4.60
N GLN A 27 -17.00 -4.64 -5.58
CA GLN A 27 -17.22 -5.02 -6.96
C GLN A 27 -17.00 -6.52 -7.19
N LEU A 28 -18.06 -7.24 -7.52
CA LEU A 28 -17.96 -8.67 -7.81
C LEU A 28 -17.40 -8.92 -9.22
N ASN A 29 -16.31 -9.69 -9.30
CA ASN A 29 -15.65 -10.07 -10.56
C ASN A 29 -15.36 -8.91 -11.52
N ARG A 30 -15.03 -7.74 -10.96
CA ARG A 30 -14.62 -6.59 -11.74
C ARG A 30 -13.83 -5.61 -10.87
N GLN A 31 -13.18 -4.65 -11.52
CA GLN A 31 -12.64 -3.47 -10.88
C GLN A 31 -12.75 -2.28 -11.85
N GLY A 32 -13.67 -1.35 -11.57
CA GLY A 32 -13.99 -0.26 -12.49
C GLY A 32 -14.48 -0.76 -13.85
N ASN A 33 -13.78 -0.40 -14.91
CA ASN A 33 -14.10 -0.82 -16.29
C ASN A 33 -13.61 -2.24 -16.65
N ASP A 34 -12.71 -2.79 -15.82
CA ASP A 34 -12.15 -4.13 -16.06
C ASP A 34 -13.10 -5.20 -15.52
N ILE A 35 -13.74 -5.95 -16.43
CA ILE A 35 -14.76 -6.95 -16.11
C ILE A 35 -14.22 -8.35 -16.36
N GLY A 36 -14.35 -9.22 -15.35
CA GLY A 36 -13.93 -10.61 -15.40
C GLY A 36 -13.44 -11.12 -14.07
N THR A 37 -13.42 -12.44 -13.89
CA THR A 37 -12.96 -13.08 -12.64
C THR A 37 -11.50 -12.82 -12.32
N GLN A 38 -10.68 -12.48 -13.33
CA GLN A 38 -9.27 -12.09 -13.17
C GLN A 38 -9.10 -10.77 -12.44
N TYR A 39 -10.12 -9.91 -12.45
CA TYR A 39 -10.10 -8.59 -11.79
C TYR A 39 -10.82 -8.56 -10.44
N ARG A 40 -11.26 -9.73 -9.95
CA ARG A 40 -11.93 -9.81 -8.65
C ARG A 40 -11.03 -9.43 -7.49
N SER A 41 -11.59 -8.84 -6.48
CA SER A 41 -10.91 -8.66 -5.20
C SER A 41 -10.64 -10.02 -4.54
N ILE A 42 -9.37 -10.32 -4.24
CA ILE A 42 -8.97 -11.59 -3.63
C ILE A 42 -7.72 -11.44 -2.80
N VAL A 43 -7.70 -12.09 -1.62
CA VAL A 43 -6.52 -12.26 -0.80
C VAL A 43 -6.20 -13.74 -0.66
N LEU A 44 -4.95 -14.10 -0.93
CA LEU A 44 -4.44 -15.46 -0.81
C LEU A 44 -3.51 -15.55 0.42
N TYR A 45 -3.94 -16.27 1.44
CA TYR A 45 -3.17 -16.41 2.68
C TYR A 45 -2.29 -17.69 2.67
N THR A 46 -1.19 -17.67 3.41
CA THR A 46 -0.26 -18.80 3.55
C THR A 46 -0.41 -19.56 4.89
N ASN A 47 -1.09 -18.96 5.89
CA ASN A 47 -1.32 -19.58 7.19
C ASN A 47 -2.59 -19.03 7.87
N ASN A 48 -3.04 -19.71 8.92
CA ASN A 48 -4.28 -19.37 9.61
C ASN A 48 -4.23 -18.01 10.35
N SER A 49 -3.08 -17.59 10.85
CA SER A 49 -2.95 -16.27 11.50
C SER A 49 -3.23 -15.14 10.51
N GLN A 50 -2.69 -15.26 9.29
CA GLN A 50 -3.02 -14.31 8.21
C GLN A 50 -4.51 -14.33 7.88
N LYS A 51 -5.10 -15.54 7.73
CA LYS A 51 -6.53 -15.67 7.45
C LYS A 51 -7.38 -14.94 8.49
N ASN A 52 -7.10 -15.18 9.79
CA ASN A 52 -7.89 -14.61 10.87
C ASN A 52 -7.83 -13.08 10.86
N LEU A 53 -6.63 -12.50 10.73
CA LEU A 53 -6.45 -11.06 10.62
C LEU A 53 -7.19 -10.46 9.40
N ILE A 54 -7.10 -11.11 8.24
CA ILE A 54 -7.77 -10.66 7.02
C ILE A 54 -9.29 -10.63 7.21
N VAL A 55 -9.85 -11.69 7.83
CA VAL A 55 -11.31 -11.76 8.08
C VAL A 55 -11.75 -10.68 9.07
N GLU A 56 -10.97 -10.42 10.09
CA GLU A 56 -11.22 -9.35 11.06
C GLU A 56 -11.23 -7.98 10.37
N LEU A 57 -10.22 -7.68 9.58
CA LEU A 57 -10.14 -6.43 8.81
C LEU A 57 -11.26 -6.28 7.79
N ILE A 58 -11.71 -7.36 7.15
CA ILE A 58 -12.88 -7.33 6.27
C ILE A 58 -14.13 -6.93 7.05
N SER A 59 -14.34 -7.47 8.25
CA SER A 59 -15.48 -7.12 9.07
C SER A 59 -15.47 -5.65 9.47
N GLU A 60 -14.33 -5.16 9.93
CA GLU A 60 -14.15 -3.75 10.28
C GLU A 60 -14.38 -2.83 9.07
N TYR A 61 -13.77 -3.16 7.93
CA TYR A 61 -13.90 -2.34 6.73
C TYR A 61 -15.31 -2.39 6.14
N GLN A 62 -16.02 -3.51 6.30
CA GLN A 62 -17.44 -3.61 5.92
C GLN A 62 -18.30 -2.60 6.66
N ASP A 63 -18.07 -2.41 7.95
CA ASP A 63 -18.83 -1.45 8.75
C ASP A 63 -18.58 -0.02 8.24
N LEU A 64 -17.33 0.34 7.95
CA LEU A 64 -16.96 1.63 7.39
C LEU A 64 -17.56 1.86 6.00
N MET A 65 -17.46 0.86 5.12
CA MET A 65 -18.04 0.90 3.78
C MET A 65 -19.57 1.07 3.82
N SER A 66 -20.23 0.39 4.75
CA SER A 66 -21.68 0.48 4.92
C SER A 66 -22.13 1.87 5.39
N GLN A 67 -21.36 2.52 6.26
CA GLN A 67 -21.62 3.89 6.71
C GLN A 67 -21.55 4.90 5.56
N GLU A 68 -20.67 4.65 4.58
CA GLU A 68 -20.52 5.46 3.37
C GLU A 68 -21.46 5.03 2.22
N GLY A 69 -22.39 4.09 2.49
CA GLY A 69 -23.41 3.67 1.53
C GLY A 69 -22.97 2.64 0.51
N TYR A 70 -21.80 2.03 0.69
CA TYR A 70 -21.33 0.95 -0.17
C TYR A 70 -22.02 -0.38 0.16
N GLY A 71 -22.07 -1.27 -0.83
CA GLY A 71 -22.58 -2.62 -0.70
C GLY A 71 -21.65 -3.57 0.06
N PRO A 72 -22.00 -4.86 0.12
CA PRO A 72 -21.19 -5.86 0.80
C PRO A 72 -19.82 -6.06 0.11
N ILE A 73 -18.78 -6.25 0.93
CA ILE A 73 -17.45 -6.60 0.45
C ILE A 73 -17.49 -8.00 -0.18
N THR A 74 -16.97 -8.10 -1.40
CA THR A 74 -16.93 -9.33 -2.20
C THR A 74 -15.57 -10.01 -2.23
N THR A 75 -14.60 -9.48 -1.49
CA THR A 75 -13.23 -10.00 -1.43
C THR A 75 -13.20 -11.47 -1.07
N SER A 76 -12.65 -12.32 -1.95
CA SER A 76 -12.45 -13.74 -1.69
C SER A 76 -11.21 -13.96 -0.83
N VAL A 77 -11.33 -14.70 0.28
CA VAL A 77 -10.19 -15.09 1.14
C VAL A 77 -9.95 -16.59 0.98
N LYS A 78 -8.82 -16.98 0.39
CA LYS A 78 -8.50 -18.37 0.06
C LYS A 78 -7.06 -18.75 0.42
N PRO A 79 -6.78 -20.04 0.70
CA PRO A 79 -5.40 -20.48 0.85
C PRO A 79 -4.62 -20.36 -0.47
N LEU A 80 -3.39 -19.90 -0.39
CA LEU A 80 -2.47 -19.89 -1.53
C LEU A 80 -2.11 -21.34 -1.88
N LYS A 81 -2.47 -21.76 -3.09
CA LYS A 81 -2.09 -23.09 -3.63
C LYS A 81 -0.92 -23.03 -4.59
N GLY A 82 -0.67 -21.88 -5.18
CA GLY A 82 0.41 -21.62 -6.12
C GLY A 82 0.37 -20.17 -6.59
N PHE A 83 1.52 -19.64 -6.95
CA PHE A 83 1.68 -18.32 -7.52
C PHE A 83 2.28 -18.42 -8.91
N TYR A 84 1.67 -17.78 -9.86
CA TYR A 84 2.14 -17.72 -11.24
C TYR A 84 2.44 -16.27 -11.58
N LYS A 85 3.69 -16.01 -11.93
CA LYS A 85 4.12 -14.66 -12.32
C LYS A 85 3.42 -14.26 -13.61
N ALA A 86 2.88 -13.05 -13.64
CA ALA A 86 2.34 -12.46 -14.86
C ALA A 86 3.45 -12.25 -15.90
N GLU A 87 3.05 -12.08 -17.13
CA GLU A 87 3.92 -11.93 -18.30
C GLU A 87 4.89 -10.74 -18.13
N ASN A 88 6.02 -10.80 -18.79
CA ASN A 88 7.07 -9.79 -18.65
C ASN A 88 6.61 -8.36 -19.01
N TYR A 89 5.63 -8.21 -19.87
CA TYR A 89 5.10 -6.89 -20.23
C TYR A 89 4.25 -6.27 -19.11
N HIS A 90 3.66 -7.11 -18.23
CA HIS A 90 2.96 -6.65 -17.03
C HIS A 90 3.89 -6.31 -15.84
N GLN A 91 5.13 -6.83 -15.86
CA GLN A 91 6.09 -6.49 -14.81
C GLN A 91 6.55 -5.05 -14.99
N ASP A 92 6.51 -4.24 -13.91
CA ASP A 92 6.86 -2.80 -13.96
C ASP A 92 6.07 -2.04 -15.05
N TYR A 93 4.78 -2.37 -15.25
CA TYR A 93 3.99 -1.85 -16.37
C TYR A 93 4.01 -0.32 -16.46
N ILE A 94 3.73 0.38 -15.39
CA ILE A 94 3.70 1.85 -15.38
C ILE A 94 5.10 2.45 -15.61
N LYS A 95 6.15 1.81 -15.05
CA LYS A 95 7.52 2.24 -15.30
C LYS A 95 7.90 2.16 -16.78
N LYS A 96 7.42 1.12 -17.49
CA LYS A 96 7.64 0.93 -18.93
C LYS A 96 6.70 1.79 -19.77
N ASN A 97 5.52 2.11 -19.25
CA ASN A 97 4.45 2.83 -19.93
C ASN A 97 3.94 3.97 -19.02
N PRO A 98 4.69 5.09 -18.89
CA PRO A 98 4.32 6.16 -17.94
C PRO A 98 2.92 6.75 -18.15
N ASN A 99 2.41 6.68 -19.40
CA ASN A 99 1.06 7.11 -19.77
C ASN A 99 0.10 5.92 -19.93
N GLY A 100 0.48 4.73 -19.44
CA GLY A 100 -0.34 3.53 -19.52
C GLY A 100 -1.60 3.62 -18.66
N TYR A 101 -2.62 2.86 -19.02
CA TYR A 101 -3.85 2.75 -18.26
C TYR A 101 -3.58 2.06 -16.92
N CYS A 102 -3.75 2.80 -15.84
CA CYS A 102 -3.71 2.29 -14.47
C CYS A 102 -4.58 3.22 -13.60
N PRO A 103 -5.90 3.07 -13.64
CA PRO A 103 -6.80 3.95 -12.91
C PRO A 103 -6.73 3.71 -11.41
N ASP A 104 -6.95 4.77 -10.64
CA ASP A 104 -7.23 4.68 -9.21
C ASP A 104 -8.67 4.17 -9.04
N HIS A 105 -8.83 3.10 -8.29
CA HIS A 105 -10.13 2.51 -7.98
C HIS A 105 -10.47 2.63 -6.50
N SER A 106 -9.74 3.43 -5.73
CA SER A 106 -10.02 3.65 -4.31
C SER A 106 -11.39 4.27 -4.11
N THR A 107 -12.09 3.82 -3.06
CA THR A 107 -13.40 4.35 -2.68
C THR A 107 -13.31 5.65 -1.87
N GLY A 108 -12.12 5.97 -1.36
CA GLY A 108 -11.91 7.07 -0.42
C GLY A 108 -12.22 6.72 1.04
N VAL A 109 -12.88 5.58 1.30
CA VAL A 109 -13.11 5.08 2.66
C VAL A 109 -11.79 4.69 3.31
N ARG A 110 -11.59 5.09 4.58
CA ARG A 110 -10.36 4.84 5.33
C ARG A 110 -10.65 4.15 6.64
N PHE A 111 -9.75 3.28 7.08
CA PHE A 111 -9.79 2.75 8.44
C PHE A 111 -9.56 3.88 9.44
N ALA A 112 -10.41 3.95 10.47
CA ALA A 112 -10.17 4.85 11.59
C ALA A 112 -9.05 4.27 12.47
N ARG A 113 -7.79 4.57 12.14
CA ARG A 113 -6.67 4.32 13.03
C ARG A 113 -6.39 5.60 13.80
N GLU A 114 -6.44 5.54 15.14
CA GLU A 114 -5.90 6.62 15.94
C GLU A 114 -4.43 6.78 15.53
N SER A 115 -4.11 7.95 14.96
CA SER A 115 -2.73 8.38 14.93
C SER A 115 -2.29 8.33 16.39
N SER A 116 -1.39 7.42 16.74
CA SER A 116 -0.72 7.49 18.03
C SER A 116 -0.02 8.85 18.06
N GLU A 117 -0.70 9.83 18.58
CA GLU A 117 -0.11 11.10 18.95
C GLU A 117 0.96 10.78 19.98
N THR A 118 2.15 10.50 19.52
CA THR A 118 3.35 10.52 20.35
C THR A 118 3.49 11.96 20.80
N GLN A 119 3.21 12.15 22.08
CA GLN A 119 3.49 13.38 22.82
C GLN A 119 4.82 13.94 22.36
N ASN A 120 4.82 15.22 21.99
CA ASN A 120 6.00 16.02 21.73
C ASN A 120 6.92 15.97 22.95
N ASP A 121 7.81 15.01 23.00
CA ASP A 121 8.94 15.04 23.88
C ASP A 121 10.14 15.58 23.09
N ASN A 122 10.41 16.85 23.31
CA ASN A 122 11.42 17.66 22.65
C ASN A 122 12.80 17.33 23.25
N SER A 123 13.24 16.07 23.12
CA SER A 123 14.54 15.62 23.59
C SER A 123 15.39 15.07 22.45
N THR A 124 16.36 15.90 22.04
CA THR A 124 17.61 15.54 21.36
C THR A 124 17.49 14.50 20.23
N LEU A 125 17.45 15.00 19.02
CA LEU A 125 17.69 14.24 17.78
C LEU A 125 19.01 13.46 17.89
N LYS A 126 18.94 12.21 18.31
CA LYS A 126 20.04 11.26 18.10
C LYS A 126 20.23 11.14 16.59
N VAL A 127 21.45 11.29 16.12
CA VAL A 127 21.88 11.00 14.76
C VAL A 127 21.40 9.58 14.43
N GLY A 128 20.27 9.46 13.78
CA GLY A 128 19.51 8.23 13.63
C GLY A 128 19.18 7.96 12.17
N LYS A 129 18.80 6.77 11.92
CA LYS A 129 18.39 6.24 10.62
C LYS A 129 17.47 7.23 9.88
N ARG A 130 17.76 7.44 8.62
CA ARG A 130 17.01 8.34 7.74
C ARG A 130 16.36 7.51 6.63
N ILE A 131 15.07 7.69 6.38
CA ILE A 131 14.43 7.13 5.18
C ILE A 131 14.59 8.17 4.08
N VAL A 132 15.20 7.78 2.97
CA VAL A 132 15.29 8.62 1.78
C VAL A 132 14.39 8.01 0.71
N VAL A 133 13.36 8.76 0.34
CA VAL A 133 12.48 8.41 -0.78
C VAL A 133 13.11 9.00 -2.03
N ILE A 134 13.51 8.12 -2.95
CA ILE A 134 14.07 8.52 -4.24
C ILE A 134 12.93 8.54 -5.26
N GLU A 135 12.67 9.70 -5.80
CA GLU A 135 11.65 9.91 -6.81
C GLU A 135 12.30 10.03 -8.20
N PRO A 136 11.62 9.60 -9.27
CA PRO A 136 12.12 9.83 -10.63
C PRO A 136 12.18 11.33 -10.93
N ASP A 137 13.08 11.72 -11.82
CA ASP A 137 13.10 13.08 -12.37
C ASP A 137 11.88 13.25 -13.27
N GLY A 138 10.96 14.15 -12.89
CA GLY A 138 9.75 14.43 -13.63
C GLY A 138 8.48 14.17 -12.84
N PHE A 139 7.33 14.41 -13.48
CA PHE A 139 6.03 14.23 -12.86
C PHE A 139 5.72 12.75 -12.61
N CYS A 140 5.50 12.40 -11.35
CA CYS A 140 5.13 11.05 -10.93
C CYS A 140 3.85 11.14 -10.09
N PRO A 141 2.67 10.78 -10.65
CA PRO A 141 1.40 10.85 -9.92
C PRO A 141 1.40 10.03 -8.63
N TYR A 142 2.10 8.90 -8.62
CA TYR A 142 2.22 8.03 -7.44
C TYR A 142 3.13 8.64 -6.37
N CYS A 143 4.18 9.36 -6.77
CA CYS A 143 5.05 10.06 -5.83
C CYS A 143 4.31 11.22 -5.18
N GLU A 144 3.49 11.95 -5.93
CA GLU A 144 2.61 12.99 -5.43
C GLU A 144 1.58 12.41 -4.43
N LYS A 145 0.95 11.29 -4.80
CA LYS A 145 0.01 10.59 -3.92
C LYS A 145 0.72 10.08 -2.66
N PHE A 146 1.90 9.47 -2.79
CA PHE A 146 2.71 9.05 -1.65
C PHE A 146 3.10 10.22 -0.74
N ARG A 147 3.49 11.37 -1.31
CA ARG A 147 3.76 12.57 -0.52
C ARG A 147 2.53 13.03 0.25
N THR A 148 1.37 13.05 -0.41
CA THR A 148 0.12 13.50 0.20
C THR A 148 -0.35 12.54 1.28
N ASP A 149 -0.36 11.24 0.98
CA ASP A 149 -0.99 10.23 1.82
C ASP A 149 -0.05 9.74 2.94
N VAL A 150 1.25 9.70 2.70
CA VAL A 150 2.22 9.16 3.65
C VAL A 150 3.00 10.26 4.37
N SER A 151 3.54 11.25 3.64
CA SER A 151 4.42 12.24 4.25
C SER A 151 3.69 13.20 5.18
N ASN A 152 2.46 13.60 4.81
CA ASN A 152 1.67 14.52 5.62
C ASN A 152 1.09 13.85 6.88
N GLN A 153 1.08 12.52 6.91
CA GLN A 153 0.56 11.71 8.01
C GLN A 153 1.67 10.94 8.75
N TYR A 154 2.91 11.01 8.26
CA TYR A 154 4.02 10.27 8.85
C TYR A 154 4.46 10.93 10.17
N ALA A 155 4.08 10.32 11.27
CA ALA A 155 4.49 10.70 12.64
C ALA A 155 5.59 9.81 13.22
N GLY A 156 6.33 9.09 12.39
CA GLY A 156 7.37 8.15 12.83
C GLY A 156 8.65 8.84 13.32
N ASN A 157 9.42 8.14 14.17
CA ASN A 157 10.68 8.62 14.76
C ASN A 157 11.88 8.66 13.78
N ILE A 158 11.65 8.44 12.50
CA ILE A 158 12.69 8.42 11.46
C ILE A 158 12.43 9.59 10.51
N THR A 159 13.44 10.41 10.28
CA THR A 159 13.33 11.55 9.35
C THR A 159 13.05 11.07 7.93
N LEU A 160 11.95 11.51 7.35
CA LEU A 160 11.61 11.28 5.96
C LEU A 160 12.23 12.39 5.09
N SER A 161 12.97 12.02 4.06
CA SER A 161 13.62 12.95 3.13
C SER A 161 13.33 12.55 1.70
N TYR A 162 13.07 13.51 0.84
CA TYR A 162 12.84 13.30 -0.59
C TYR A 162 14.05 13.74 -1.40
N ARG A 163 14.39 12.96 -2.42
CA ARG A 163 15.42 13.29 -3.41
C ARG A 163 14.96 12.84 -4.78
N THR A 164 15.29 13.60 -5.79
CA THR A 164 15.13 13.16 -7.19
C THR A 164 16.30 12.26 -7.61
N ALA A 165 16.08 11.41 -8.59
CA ALA A 165 17.10 10.47 -9.06
C ALA A 165 18.37 11.19 -9.57
N SER A 166 18.23 12.41 -10.07
CA SER A 166 19.36 13.26 -10.49
C SER A 166 20.08 13.97 -9.33
N ASN A 167 19.48 14.03 -8.13
CA ASN A 167 20.05 14.76 -7.00
C ASN A 167 20.28 13.86 -5.78
N LEU A 168 21.28 13.00 -5.89
CA LEU A 168 21.71 12.08 -4.83
C LEU A 168 22.93 12.57 -4.06
N GLN A 169 23.32 13.84 -4.19
CA GLN A 169 24.48 14.40 -3.50
C GLN A 169 24.34 14.28 -1.99
N GLY A 170 25.37 13.77 -1.34
CA GLY A 170 25.43 13.60 0.12
C GLY A 170 24.76 12.32 0.64
N LEU A 171 24.34 11.40 -0.24
CA LEU A 171 23.86 10.07 0.14
C LEU A 171 24.97 9.04 -0.03
N GLU A 172 25.41 8.43 1.06
CA GLU A 172 26.19 7.18 0.99
C GLU A 172 25.23 6.01 0.83
N ILE A 173 25.10 5.50 -0.38
CA ILE A 173 24.35 4.27 -0.66
C ILE A 173 25.29 3.09 -0.40
N LYS A 174 25.11 2.43 0.75
CA LYS A 174 25.77 1.14 1.01
C LYS A 174 24.98 0.04 0.31
N THR A 175 25.50 -0.48 -0.78
CA THR A 175 25.01 -1.74 -1.35
C THR A 175 25.39 -2.88 -0.41
N PRO A 176 24.45 -3.80 -0.09
CA PRO A 176 24.83 -5.02 0.63
C PRO A 176 25.81 -5.83 -0.23
N THR A 177 26.97 -6.15 0.36
CA THR A 177 27.90 -7.17 -0.19
C THR A 177 27.34 -8.56 0.02
#